data_1492a3bcfa08017d062052a325a4656d
#
_entry.id   1492a3bcfa08017d062052a325a4656d
#
_cell.length_a   1.000
_cell.length_b   1.000
_cell.length_c   1.000
_cell.angle_alpha   90.00
_cell.angle_beta   90.00
_cell.angle_gamma   90.00
#
_symmetry.space_group_name_H-M   'P 1'
#
loop_
_entity.id
_entity.type
_entity.pdbx_description
1 polymer ?
#
loop_
_entity_poly.entity_id
_entity_poly.type
_entity_poly.pdbx_seq_one_letter_code
_entity_poly.pdbx_strand_id
1 'polypeptide(L)'
;MIKLSSALAALAMAAACATSPKSDPITHGLQLMAEMKAATGGAKLDALTTYHASGKRVRDGRINGTFDEWGDMRTTANATRETFEGVTVSSGYDGKVGWSVGPDGAVDIESNPERLGWTRLGAYVNSQGYLFPERFPATFEFRGREEADGKSYNVVKVTPDGAASVDMWLDPDTHLLARLVASNGPGKLGLLVQEYRTVDGVKVVRHALQTLQTGDQMRTETQDIVSYKFEPVPADLFSPPR
;
A
#
# COMPACT_ATOMS: atom_id res chain seq x y z
N MET A 1 -57.54 -1.27 65.32
CA MET A 1 -57.44 -1.40 63.87
C MET A 1 -56.37 -0.42 63.41
N ILE A 2 -55.18 -0.95 63.14
CA ILE A 2 -54.01 -0.13 62.71
C ILE A 2 -53.81 -0.43 61.23
N LYS A 3 -53.92 0.62 60.39
CA LYS A 3 -53.65 0.51 58.94
C LYS A 3 -52.17 0.80 58.70
N LEU A 4 -51.43 -0.23 58.23
CA LEU A 4 -50.12 -0.04 57.67
C LEU A 4 -50.23 0.37 56.18
N SER A 5 -49.68 1.54 55.88
CA SER A 5 -49.46 1.97 54.44
C SER A 5 -48.05 1.61 54.03
N SER A 6 -47.96 0.72 53.06
CA SER A 6 -46.67 0.37 52.41
C SER A 6 -46.36 1.35 51.31
N ALA A 7 -45.30 2.15 51.44
CA ALA A 7 -44.75 2.99 50.40
C ALA A 7 -43.75 2.17 49.57
N LEU A 8 -44.07 1.96 48.28
CA LEU A 8 -43.18 1.32 47.30
C LEU A 8 -42.29 2.41 46.69
N ALA A 9 -41.01 2.41 47.04
CA ALA A 9 -40.02 3.29 46.39
C ALA A 9 -39.51 2.63 45.11
N ALA A 10 -39.89 3.19 43.95
CA ALA A 10 -39.37 2.79 42.63
C ALA A 10 -38.01 3.41 42.41
N LEU A 11 -36.97 2.60 42.40
CA LEU A 11 -35.60 3.01 42.10
C LEU A 11 -35.44 3.01 40.56
N ALA A 12 -35.46 4.19 39.90
CA ALA A 12 -35.19 4.36 38.51
C ALA A 12 -33.67 4.30 38.28
N MET A 13 -33.16 3.18 37.77
CA MET A 13 -31.78 3.08 37.25
C MET A 13 -31.71 3.80 35.91
N ALA A 14 -31.15 4.99 35.88
CA ALA A 14 -30.73 5.65 34.66
C ALA A 14 -29.47 4.96 34.14
N ALA A 15 -29.62 4.12 33.11
CA ALA A 15 -28.50 3.59 32.34
C ALA A 15 -27.89 4.74 31.55
N ALA A 16 -26.80 5.31 32.05
CA ALA A 16 -25.95 6.22 31.29
C ALA A 16 -25.28 5.40 30.18
N CYS A 17 -25.78 5.54 28.94
CA CYS A 17 -25.03 5.11 27.76
C CYS A 17 -23.77 5.97 27.68
N ALA A 18 -22.65 5.47 28.22
CA ALA A 18 -21.35 6.07 28.01
C ALA A 18 -21.01 5.87 26.53
N THR A 19 -21.23 6.88 25.70
CA THR A 19 -20.67 6.95 24.37
C THR A 19 -19.15 7.04 24.54
N SER A 20 -18.43 5.96 24.24
CA SER A 20 -16.97 5.99 24.15
C SER A 20 -16.56 7.13 23.21
N PRO A 21 -15.61 7.98 23.62
CA PRO A 21 -15.16 9.06 22.75
C PRO A 21 -14.67 8.43 21.44
N LYS A 22 -15.18 8.89 20.30
CA LYS A 22 -14.68 8.52 18.98
C LYS A 22 -13.21 8.89 18.96
N SER A 23 -12.32 7.91 18.76
CA SER A 23 -10.89 8.18 18.59
C SER A 23 -10.70 9.15 17.41
N ASP A 24 -9.76 10.08 17.56
CA ASP A 24 -9.35 10.98 16.50
C ASP A 24 -8.95 10.17 15.25
N PRO A 25 -9.41 10.55 14.04
CA PRO A 25 -9.13 9.80 12.81
C PRO A 25 -7.65 9.56 12.53
N ILE A 26 -6.77 10.49 12.90
CA ILE A 26 -5.31 10.34 12.73
C ILE A 26 -4.76 9.31 13.71
N THR A 27 -5.13 9.41 14.99
CA THR A 27 -4.73 8.43 16.01
C THR A 27 -5.20 7.02 15.64
N HIS A 28 -6.43 6.89 15.16
CA HIS A 28 -6.98 5.60 14.72
C HIS A 28 -6.26 5.08 13.46
N GLY A 29 -5.98 5.96 12.49
CA GLY A 29 -5.20 5.60 11.30
C GLY A 29 -3.82 5.06 11.64
N LEU A 30 -3.08 5.75 12.52
CA LEU A 30 -1.77 5.31 13.01
C LEU A 30 -1.85 3.94 13.73
N GLN A 31 -2.89 3.71 14.54
CA GLN A 31 -3.10 2.43 15.19
C GLN A 31 -3.29 1.30 14.16
N LEU A 32 -4.15 1.48 13.16
CA LEU A 32 -4.38 0.49 12.10
C LEU A 32 -3.10 0.17 11.32
N MET A 33 -2.26 1.18 11.04
CA MET A 33 -0.97 0.96 10.38
C MET A 33 0.02 0.21 11.27
N ALA A 34 0.01 0.44 12.59
CA ALA A 34 0.83 -0.33 13.53
C ALA A 34 0.38 -1.81 13.61
N GLU A 35 -0.93 -2.06 13.61
CA GLU A 35 -1.51 -3.41 13.55
C GLU A 35 -1.11 -4.11 12.22
N MET A 36 -1.17 -3.40 11.10
CA MET A 36 -0.70 -3.90 9.80
C MET A 36 0.80 -4.25 9.83
N LYS A 37 1.66 -3.37 10.39
CA LYS A 37 3.10 -3.66 10.55
C LYS A 37 3.32 -4.93 11.37
N ALA A 38 2.60 -5.08 12.49
CA ALA A 38 2.67 -6.27 13.33
C ALA A 38 2.26 -7.55 12.57
N ALA A 39 1.15 -7.50 11.81
CA ALA A 39 0.66 -8.62 11.00
C ALA A 39 1.58 -8.97 9.83
N THR A 40 2.26 -7.98 9.25
CA THR A 40 3.18 -8.18 8.12
C THR A 40 4.48 -8.86 8.55
N GLY A 41 5.03 -8.55 9.74
CA GLY A 41 6.29 -9.14 10.19
C GLY A 41 6.84 -8.53 11.47
N GLY A 42 6.21 -7.45 11.95
CA GLY A 42 6.57 -6.77 13.21
C GLY A 42 8.02 -6.28 13.20
N ALA A 43 8.73 -6.53 14.28
CA ALA A 43 10.12 -6.09 14.47
C ALA A 43 11.13 -6.68 13.44
N LYS A 44 10.79 -7.78 12.76
CA LYS A 44 11.64 -8.33 11.70
C LYS A 44 11.81 -7.37 10.53
N LEU A 45 10.78 -6.58 10.24
CA LEU A 45 10.82 -5.58 9.17
C LEU A 45 11.89 -4.51 9.42
N ASP A 46 12.17 -4.17 10.67
CA ASP A 46 13.09 -3.06 11.00
C ASP A 46 14.55 -3.36 10.63
N ALA A 47 14.90 -4.64 10.53
CA ALA A 47 16.22 -5.12 10.12
C ALA A 47 16.40 -5.20 8.59
N LEU A 48 15.29 -5.14 7.82
CA LEU A 48 15.34 -5.25 6.37
C LEU A 48 15.80 -3.94 5.74
N THR A 49 16.56 -4.08 4.67
CA THR A 49 17.16 -2.93 3.97
C THR A 49 16.74 -2.84 2.53
N THR A 50 16.86 -3.94 1.81
CA THR A 50 16.56 -4.03 0.38
C THR A 50 15.89 -5.35 0.07
N TYR A 51 15.18 -5.38 -1.04
CA TYR A 51 14.58 -6.60 -1.56
C TYR A 51 14.75 -6.71 -3.08
N HIS A 52 14.67 -7.93 -3.58
CA HIS A 52 14.50 -8.27 -4.99
C HIS A 52 13.30 -9.19 -5.13
N ALA A 53 12.35 -8.79 -5.95
CA ALA A 53 11.19 -9.58 -6.34
C ALA A 53 11.22 -9.84 -7.85
N SER A 54 10.85 -11.04 -8.27
CA SER A 54 10.72 -11.34 -9.69
C SER A 54 9.55 -12.29 -9.95
N GLY A 55 9.02 -12.23 -11.16
CA GLY A 55 7.85 -13.03 -11.47
C GLY A 55 7.30 -12.82 -12.87
N LYS A 56 6.02 -13.09 -13.00
CA LYS A 56 5.26 -13.00 -14.24
C LYS A 56 4.19 -11.92 -14.14
N ARG A 57 3.90 -11.27 -15.28
CA ARG A 57 2.78 -10.35 -15.44
C ARG A 57 1.96 -10.73 -16.66
N VAL A 58 0.65 -10.52 -16.57
CA VAL A 58 -0.24 -10.71 -17.72
C VAL A 58 -1.10 -9.45 -17.85
N ARG A 59 -0.90 -8.71 -18.94
CA ARG A 59 -1.67 -7.51 -19.29
C ARG A 59 -2.92 -7.88 -20.05
N ASP A 60 -4.06 -7.30 -19.64
CA ASP A 60 -5.36 -7.44 -20.28
C ASP A 60 -5.72 -8.91 -20.59
N GLY A 61 -5.28 -9.82 -19.71
CA GLY A 61 -5.53 -11.26 -19.80
C GLY A 61 -4.81 -12.00 -20.94
N ARG A 62 -3.94 -11.35 -21.72
CA ARG A 62 -3.36 -11.91 -22.95
C ARG A 62 -1.87 -11.65 -23.18
N ILE A 63 -1.35 -10.48 -22.79
CA ILE A 63 0.04 -10.11 -23.04
C ILE A 63 0.89 -10.60 -21.87
N ASN A 64 1.66 -11.66 -22.12
CA ASN A 64 2.52 -12.25 -21.11
C ASN A 64 3.86 -11.53 -21.01
N GLY A 65 4.35 -11.37 -19.80
CA GLY A 65 5.65 -10.76 -19.52
C GLY A 65 6.28 -11.29 -18.25
N THR A 66 7.49 -10.83 -18.01
CA THR A 66 8.26 -11.06 -16.78
C THR A 66 8.67 -9.72 -16.19
N PHE A 67 8.98 -9.72 -14.91
CA PHE A 67 9.51 -8.54 -14.24
C PHE A 67 10.57 -8.92 -13.22
N ASP A 68 11.45 -7.97 -12.98
CA ASP A 68 12.31 -7.87 -11.81
C ASP A 68 12.04 -6.51 -11.16
N GLU A 69 11.91 -6.50 -9.84
CA GLU A 69 11.68 -5.31 -9.04
C GLU A 69 12.64 -5.31 -7.85
N TRP A 70 13.32 -4.19 -7.65
CA TRP A 70 14.22 -3.95 -6.54
C TRP A 70 13.75 -2.73 -5.75
N GLY A 71 13.85 -2.80 -4.43
CA GLY A 71 13.50 -1.67 -3.57
C GLY A 71 14.44 -1.53 -2.39
N ASP A 72 14.69 -0.27 -2.03
CA ASP A 72 15.38 0.10 -0.79
C ASP A 72 14.34 0.60 0.23
N MET A 73 14.16 -0.18 1.28
CA MET A 73 13.19 0.10 2.36
C MET A 73 13.70 1.20 3.33
N ARG A 74 14.85 1.82 3.07
CA ARG A 74 15.43 2.91 3.87
C ARG A 74 15.37 4.26 3.17
N THR A 75 15.32 4.27 1.84
CA THR A 75 15.42 5.50 1.03
C THR A 75 14.26 5.69 0.06
N THR A 76 13.35 4.72 -0.04
CA THR A 76 12.32 4.61 -1.09
C THR A 76 12.84 4.45 -2.51
N ALA A 77 14.16 4.36 -2.71
CA ALA A 77 14.70 4.10 -4.03
C ALA A 77 14.20 2.74 -4.53
N ASN A 78 13.83 2.68 -5.80
CA ASN A 78 13.34 1.45 -6.42
C ASN A 78 13.66 1.43 -7.91
N ALA A 79 13.67 0.24 -8.49
CA ALA A 79 13.78 0.03 -9.92
C ALA A 79 12.94 -1.18 -10.33
N THR A 80 12.39 -1.11 -11.53
CA THR A 80 11.66 -2.21 -12.14
C THR A 80 12.16 -2.41 -13.56
N ARG A 81 12.32 -3.66 -13.95
CA ARG A 81 12.57 -4.08 -15.33
C ARG A 81 11.47 -5.01 -15.75
N GLU A 82 10.84 -4.72 -16.87
CA GLU A 82 9.74 -5.51 -17.42
C GLU A 82 10.05 -5.94 -18.84
N THR A 83 9.69 -7.15 -19.18
CA THR A 83 9.80 -7.65 -20.56
C THR A 83 8.46 -8.23 -20.97
N PHE A 84 7.85 -7.65 -22.01
CA PHE A 84 6.62 -8.13 -22.64
C PHE A 84 6.87 -8.39 -24.11
N GLU A 85 6.54 -9.60 -24.58
CA GLU A 85 6.69 -9.98 -25.99
C GLU A 85 8.10 -9.69 -26.58
N GLY A 86 9.13 -9.85 -25.73
CA GLY A 86 10.53 -9.58 -26.12
C GLY A 86 10.97 -8.12 -26.03
N VAL A 87 10.06 -7.21 -25.70
CA VAL A 87 10.36 -5.78 -25.51
C VAL A 87 10.64 -5.52 -24.04
N THR A 88 11.83 -5.00 -23.72
CA THR A 88 12.23 -4.67 -22.35
C THR A 88 12.16 -3.16 -22.13
N VAL A 89 11.55 -2.77 -21.00
CA VAL A 89 11.55 -1.41 -20.49
C VAL A 89 12.01 -1.44 -19.03
N SER A 90 12.54 -0.31 -18.56
CA SER A 90 12.90 -0.17 -17.14
C SER A 90 12.45 1.19 -16.62
N SER A 91 12.19 1.26 -15.34
CA SER A 91 11.86 2.51 -14.67
C SER A 91 12.31 2.46 -13.23
N GLY A 92 12.45 3.62 -12.59
CA GLY A 92 12.83 3.67 -11.19
C GLY A 92 12.74 5.06 -10.61
N TYR A 93 13.11 5.13 -9.33
CA TYR A 93 13.25 6.33 -8.54
C TYR A 93 14.52 6.21 -7.69
N ASP A 94 15.43 7.17 -7.79
CA ASP A 94 16.72 7.11 -7.08
C ASP A 94 16.70 7.78 -5.70
N GLY A 95 15.52 8.17 -5.23
CA GLY A 95 15.31 8.97 -4.01
C GLY A 95 15.12 10.46 -4.29
N LYS A 96 15.36 10.92 -5.54
CA LYS A 96 15.24 12.34 -5.96
C LYS A 96 14.45 12.50 -7.24
N VAL A 97 14.81 11.75 -8.27
CA VAL A 97 14.21 11.83 -9.59
C VAL A 97 13.65 10.47 -10.03
N GLY A 98 12.55 10.52 -10.75
CA GLY A 98 12.04 9.37 -11.48
C GLY A 98 12.74 9.26 -12.83
N TRP A 99 12.93 8.03 -13.30
CA TRP A 99 13.53 7.77 -14.60
C TRP A 99 12.85 6.59 -15.29
N SER A 100 12.93 6.58 -16.61
CA SER A 100 12.51 5.41 -17.41
C SER A 100 13.43 5.22 -18.59
N VAL A 101 13.49 3.97 -19.07
CA VAL A 101 14.21 3.57 -20.29
C VAL A 101 13.22 2.92 -21.23
N GLY A 102 13.06 3.52 -22.39
CA GLY A 102 12.19 3.01 -23.44
C GLY A 102 12.76 1.79 -24.17
N PRO A 103 11.96 1.19 -25.07
CA PRO A 103 12.40 0.03 -25.89
C PRO A 103 13.61 0.31 -26.78
N ASP A 104 13.81 1.56 -27.16
CA ASP A 104 14.93 2.05 -27.97
C ASP A 104 16.19 2.38 -27.15
N GLY A 105 16.11 2.17 -25.81
CA GLY A 105 17.19 2.52 -24.88
C GLY A 105 17.23 4.00 -24.50
N ALA A 106 16.30 4.83 -24.99
CA ALA A 106 16.22 6.23 -24.61
C ALA A 106 15.89 6.37 -23.10
N VAL A 107 16.67 7.21 -22.41
CA VAL A 107 16.47 7.51 -20.99
C VAL A 107 15.65 8.79 -20.87
N ASP A 108 14.54 8.72 -20.16
CA ASP A 108 13.72 9.87 -19.79
C ASP A 108 13.81 10.12 -18.29
N ILE A 109 14.00 11.39 -17.91
CA ILE A 109 14.04 11.83 -16.51
C ILE A 109 12.80 12.65 -16.22
N GLU A 110 12.05 12.21 -15.24
CA GLU A 110 10.82 12.90 -14.84
C GLU A 110 11.12 14.22 -14.15
N SER A 111 10.76 15.31 -14.82
CA SER A 111 10.94 16.67 -14.34
C SER A 111 9.64 17.42 -14.03
N ASN A 112 8.50 16.85 -14.41
CA ASN A 112 7.18 17.45 -14.13
C ASN A 112 6.83 17.26 -12.64
N PRO A 113 6.60 18.34 -11.86
CA PRO A 113 6.35 18.25 -10.41
C PRO A 113 5.12 17.42 -10.04
N GLU A 114 4.05 17.47 -10.85
CA GLU A 114 2.84 16.68 -10.60
C GLU A 114 3.12 15.19 -10.80
N ARG A 115 3.78 14.82 -11.89
CA ARG A 115 4.18 13.43 -12.14
C ARG A 115 5.18 12.91 -11.12
N LEU A 116 6.09 13.77 -10.63
CA LEU A 116 6.98 13.43 -9.53
C LEU A 116 6.24 13.08 -8.24
N GLY A 117 5.11 13.73 -7.94
CA GLY A 117 4.25 13.39 -6.82
C GLY A 117 3.72 11.93 -6.91
N TRP A 118 3.39 11.49 -8.13
CA TRP A 118 2.97 10.10 -8.42
C TRP A 118 4.13 9.12 -8.36
N THR A 119 5.27 9.48 -8.92
CA THR A 119 6.50 8.68 -8.85
C THR A 119 6.92 8.45 -7.41
N ARG A 120 6.86 9.48 -6.56
CA ARG A 120 7.13 9.38 -5.13
C ARG A 120 6.14 8.49 -4.39
N LEU A 121 4.83 8.58 -4.74
CA LEU A 121 3.84 7.67 -4.18
C LEU A 121 4.14 6.22 -4.55
N GLY A 122 4.42 5.94 -5.83
CA GLY A 122 4.81 4.61 -6.29
C GLY A 122 6.05 4.09 -5.55
N ALA A 123 7.07 4.92 -5.43
CA ALA A 123 8.29 4.62 -4.70
C ALA A 123 8.03 4.31 -3.21
N TYR A 124 7.20 5.12 -2.55
CA TYR A 124 6.79 4.91 -1.16
C TYR A 124 6.02 3.58 -0.98
N VAL A 125 5.12 3.26 -1.90
CA VAL A 125 4.35 2.00 -1.86
C VAL A 125 5.26 0.80 -2.12
N ASN A 126 6.11 0.85 -3.14
CA ASN A 126 7.01 -0.25 -3.51
C ASN A 126 8.02 -0.55 -2.40
N SER A 127 8.58 0.48 -1.76
CA SER A 127 9.48 0.29 -0.60
C SER A 127 8.77 -0.01 0.71
N GLN A 128 7.43 -0.18 0.68
CA GLN A 128 6.59 -0.43 1.86
C GLN A 128 6.74 0.68 2.93
N GLY A 129 6.96 1.93 2.50
CA GLY A 129 7.20 3.08 3.38
C GLY A 129 6.12 3.29 4.43
N TYR A 130 4.89 2.89 4.15
CA TYR A 130 3.75 2.93 5.06
C TYR A 130 3.91 2.05 6.32
N LEU A 131 4.86 1.11 6.34
CA LEU A 131 5.21 0.30 7.52
C LEU A 131 6.26 0.99 8.42
N PHE A 132 6.83 2.12 7.97
CA PHE A 132 7.95 2.80 8.62
C PHE A 132 7.69 4.31 8.74
N PRO A 133 6.63 4.74 9.45
CA PRO A 133 6.29 6.16 9.56
C PRO A 133 7.39 7.00 10.20
N GLU A 134 8.25 6.39 11.01
CA GLU A 134 9.42 7.02 11.60
C GLU A 134 10.56 7.32 10.60
N ARG A 135 10.60 6.62 9.45
CA ARG A 135 11.57 6.84 8.36
C ARG A 135 10.99 7.70 7.25
N PHE A 136 9.72 7.48 6.96
CA PHE A 136 9.00 8.07 5.83
C PHE A 136 7.76 8.78 6.34
N PRO A 137 7.88 10.06 6.74
CA PRO A 137 6.77 10.82 7.27
C PRO A 137 5.57 10.82 6.32
N ALA A 138 4.40 10.55 6.88
CA ALA A 138 3.14 10.53 6.17
C ALA A 138 1.98 10.85 7.13
N THR A 139 0.88 11.35 6.61
CA THR A 139 -0.37 11.44 7.35
C THR A 139 -1.20 10.18 7.12
N PHE A 140 -1.74 9.61 8.21
CA PHE A 140 -2.59 8.42 8.19
C PHE A 140 -3.96 8.79 8.74
N GLU A 141 -4.95 8.97 7.88
CA GLU A 141 -6.30 9.38 8.26
C GLU A 141 -7.28 8.22 8.07
N PHE A 142 -7.86 7.71 9.16
CA PHE A 142 -8.93 6.73 9.07
C PHE A 142 -10.19 7.35 8.44
N ARG A 143 -10.63 6.80 7.31
CA ARG A 143 -11.77 7.29 6.53
C ARG A 143 -13.08 6.59 6.88
N GLY A 144 -13.04 5.54 7.68
CA GLY A 144 -14.19 4.71 8.01
C GLY A 144 -14.05 3.28 7.50
N ARG A 145 -15.18 2.59 7.50
CA ARG A 145 -15.29 1.26 6.90
C ARG A 145 -15.99 1.36 5.56
N GLU A 146 -15.49 0.61 4.59
CA GLU A 146 -16.10 0.49 3.27
C GLU A 146 -16.28 -0.96 2.89
N GLU A 147 -17.33 -1.24 2.11
CA GLU A 147 -17.64 -2.59 1.65
C GLU A 147 -17.22 -2.78 0.20
N ALA A 148 -16.63 -3.92 -0.09
CA ALA A 148 -16.34 -4.37 -1.45
C ALA A 148 -16.34 -5.90 -1.49
N ASP A 149 -16.91 -6.46 -2.56
CA ASP A 149 -17.01 -7.92 -2.78
C ASP A 149 -17.62 -8.68 -1.59
N GLY A 150 -18.60 -8.06 -0.91
CA GLY A 150 -19.29 -8.65 0.24
C GLY A 150 -18.48 -8.67 1.54
N LYS A 151 -17.36 -7.97 1.60
CA LYS A 151 -16.49 -7.86 2.76
C LYS A 151 -16.28 -6.40 3.17
N SER A 152 -16.23 -6.13 4.47
CA SER A 152 -15.96 -4.80 5.04
C SER A 152 -14.48 -4.63 5.32
N TYR A 153 -13.93 -3.44 5.04
CA TYR A 153 -12.52 -3.11 5.22
C TYR A 153 -12.37 -1.80 6.00
N ASN A 154 -11.32 -1.67 6.77
CA ASN A 154 -10.91 -0.39 7.35
C ASN A 154 -10.14 0.39 6.28
N VAL A 155 -10.56 1.63 5.99
CA VAL A 155 -9.92 2.47 4.98
C VAL A 155 -9.08 3.55 5.64
N VAL A 156 -7.80 3.60 5.33
CA VAL A 156 -6.86 4.62 5.78
C VAL A 156 -6.33 5.38 4.57
N LYS A 157 -6.59 6.69 4.53
CA LYS A 157 -5.94 7.58 3.58
C LYS A 157 -4.53 7.86 4.03
N VAL A 158 -3.56 7.48 3.21
CA VAL A 158 -2.13 7.71 3.44
C VAL A 158 -1.65 8.81 2.51
N THR A 159 -1.04 9.84 3.09
CA THR A 159 -0.46 10.96 2.34
C THR A 159 1.00 11.12 2.73
N PRO A 160 1.94 10.55 1.97
CA PRO A 160 3.37 10.73 2.23
C PRO A 160 3.79 12.17 1.92
N ASP A 161 4.79 12.67 2.64
CA ASP A 161 5.30 14.02 2.43
C ASP A 161 5.81 14.22 1.00
N GLY A 162 5.28 15.25 0.33
CA GLY A 162 5.66 15.58 -1.06
C GLY A 162 5.21 14.58 -2.12
N ALA A 163 4.28 13.67 -1.80
CA ALA A 163 3.71 12.69 -2.72
C ALA A 163 2.19 12.81 -2.84
N ALA A 164 1.61 12.12 -3.82
CA ALA A 164 0.17 11.95 -3.93
C ALA A 164 -0.38 11.05 -2.80
N SER A 165 -1.69 11.12 -2.55
CA SER A 165 -2.35 10.28 -1.54
C SER A 165 -2.81 8.96 -2.13
N VAL A 166 -2.97 7.96 -1.24
CA VAL A 166 -3.54 6.65 -1.57
C VAL A 166 -4.48 6.20 -0.45
N ASP A 167 -5.59 5.58 -0.79
CA ASP A 167 -6.46 4.90 0.15
C ASP A 167 -6.02 3.43 0.29
N MET A 168 -5.66 3.03 1.49
CA MET A 168 -5.28 1.68 1.87
C MET A 168 -6.44 1.00 2.56
N TRP A 169 -6.90 -0.12 2.00
CA TRP A 169 -7.99 -0.91 2.52
C TRP A 169 -7.43 -2.10 3.28
N LEU A 170 -7.59 -2.08 4.59
CA LEU A 170 -7.05 -3.09 5.49
C LEU A 170 -8.14 -4.09 5.87
N ASP A 171 -7.83 -5.36 5.75
CA ASP A 171 -8.68 -6.45 6.19
C ASP A 171 -8.77 -6.46 7.72
N PRO A 172 -9.96 -6.34 8.33
CA PRO A 172 -10.11 -6.21 9.77
C PRO A 172 -9.73 -7.48 10.55
N ASP A 173 -9.76 -8.65 9.89
CA ASP A 173 -9.49 -9.94 10.54
C ASP A 173 -7.99 -10.28 10.50
N THR A 174 -7.31 -9.98 9.39
CA THR A 174 -5.90 -10.29 9.20
C THR A 174 -4.98 -9.09 9.43
N HIS A 175 -5.53 -7.88 9.49
CA HIS A 175 -4.83 -6.58 9.50
C HIS A 175 -3.91 -6.35 8.30
N LEU A 176 -3.95 -7.20 7.27
CA LEU A 176 -3.13 -7.04 6.07
C LEU A 176 -3.79 -6.10 5.06
N LEU A 177 -2.97 -5.53 4.18
CA LEU A 177 -3.44 -4.76 3.04
C LEU A 177 -4.22 -5.65 2.08
N ALA A 178 -5.47 -5.30 1.81
CA ALA A 178 -6.30 -5.97 0.81
C ALA A 178 -6.30 -5.22 -0.52
N ARG A 179 -6.33 -3.88 -0.47
CA ARG A 179 -6.39 -3.02 -1.67
C ARG A 179 -5.63 -1.72 -1.47
N LEU A 180 -5.15 -1.17 -2.60
CA LEU A 180 -4.74 0.22 -2.73
C LEU A 180 -5.64 0.88 -3.78
N VAL A 181 -6.05 2.12 -3.54
CA VAL A 181 -6.76 2.93 -4.52
C VAL A 181 -6.16 4.34 -4.51
N ALA A 182 -5.60 4.75 -5.63
CA ALA A 182 -5.10 6.11 -5.81
C ALA A 182 -5.80 6.75 -7.01
N SER A 183 -6.18 8.04 -6.89
CA SER A 183 -6.85 8.78 -7.94
C SER A 183 -6.00 9.96 -8.39
N ASN A 184 -5.82 10.11 -9.70
CA ASN A 184 -5.08 11.20 -10.33
C ASN A 184 -5.98 11.87 -11.37
N GLY A 185 -6.68 12.93 -10.99
CA GLY A 185 -7.61 13.59 -11.87
C GLY A 185 -8.55 12.57 -12.53
N PRO A 186 -8.50 12.40 -13.88
CA PRO A 186 -9.34 11.43 -14.59
C PRO A 186 -8.84 9.97 -14.45
N GLY A 187 -7.65 9.74 -13.88
CA GLY A 187 -7.05 8.42 -13.72
C GLY A 187 -7.33 7.82 -12.35
N LYS A 188 -7.48 6.49 -12.31
CA LYS A 188 -7.60 5.72 -11.07
C LYS A 188 -6.70 4.49 -11.16
N LEU A 189 -5.80 4.36 -10.19
CA LEU A 189 -4.96 3.18 -10.01
C LEU A 189 -5.55 2.35 -8.89
N GLY A 190 -5.77 1.06 -9.13
CA GLY A 190 -6.16 0.08 -8.13
C GLY A 190 -5.13 -1.04 -8.04
N LEU A 191 -4.90 -1.54 -6.84
CA LEU A 191 -4.23 -2.81 -6.57
C LEU A 191 -5.14 -3.64 -5.67
N LEU A 192 -5.42 -4.87 -6.06
CA LEU A 192 -6.08 -5.89 -5.24
C LEU A 192 -5.07 -6.97 -4.90
N VAL A 193 -4.77 -7.14 -3.63
CA VAL A 193 -3.93 -8.25 -3.17
C VAL A 193 -4.81 -9.49 -3.05
N GLN A 194 -4.44 -10.54 -3.78
CA GLN A 194 -5.21 -11.80 -3.83
C GLN A 194 -4.58 -12.88 -2.97
N GLU A 195 -3.25 -12.88 -2.85
CA GLU A 195 -2.53 -13.86 -2.04
C GLU A 195 -1.26 -13.27 -1.42
N TYR A 196 -1.00 -13.70 -0.18
CA TYR A 196 0.25 -13.48 0.52
C TYR A 196 1.03 -14.79 0.68
N ARG A 197 2.36 -14.69 0.70
CA ARG A 197 3.23 -15.76 1.20
C ARG A 197 4.14 -15.23 2.30
N THR A 198 4.77 -16.14 3.03
CA THR A 198 5.73 -15.78 4.08
C THR A 198 7.15 -16.06 3.57
N VAL A 199 8.00 -15.03 3.64
CA VAL A 199 9.44 -15.11 3.34
C VAL A 199 10.19 -14.59 4.56
N ASP A 200 11.06 -15.38 5.16
CA ASP A 200 11.84 -15.05 6.36
C ASP A 200 10.99 -14.54 7.54
N GLY A 201 9.72 -14.98 7.57
CA GLY A 201 8.75 -14.60 8.60
C GLY A 201 8.06 -13.27 8.34
N VAL A 202 8.20 -12.71 7.14
CA VAL A 202 7.50 -11.50 6.66
C VAL A 202 6.45 -11.89 5.63
N LYS A 203 5.26 -11.31 5.74
CA LYS A 203 4.20 -11.44 4.73
C LYS A 203 4.51 -10.56 3.54
N VAL A 204 4.72 -11.17 2.38
CA VAL A 204 4.91 -10.48 1.10
C VAL A 204 3.79 -10.85 0.14
N VAL A 205 3.41 -9.94 -0.73
CA VAL A 205 2.42 -10.21 -1.77
C VAL A 205 2.96 -11.30 -2.69
N ARG A 206 2.14 -12.29 -2.99
CA ARG A 206 2.42 -13.32 -3.97
C ARG A 206 1.65 -13.10 -5.26
N HIS A 207 0.36 -12.81 -5.15
CA HIS A 207 -0.52 -12.62 -6.29
C HIS A 207 -1.33 -11.35 -6.13
N ALA A 208 -1.36 -10.51 -7.17
CA ALA A 208 -2.09 -9.25 -7.18
C ALA A 208 -2.70 -8.95 -8.55
N LEU A 209 -3.79 -8.19 -8.54
CA LEU A 209 -4.40 -7.60 -9.72
C LEU A 209 -4.25 -6.08 -9.64
N GLN A 210 -3.60 -5.49 -10.63
CA GLN A 210 -3.57 -4.04 -10.82
C GLN A 210 -4.63 -3.64 -11.85
N THR A 211 -5.22 -2.48 -11.62
CA THR A 211 -6.13 -1.82 -12.58
C THR A 211 -5.68 -0.39 -12.79
N LEU A 212 -5.64 0.04 -14.02
CA LEU A 212 -5.40 1.43 -14.40
C LEU A 212 -6.57 1.90 -15.26
N GLN A 213 -7.34 2.82 -14.73
CA GLN A 213 -8.40 3.50 -15.47
C GLN A 213 -7.92 4.88 -15.90
N THR A 214 -8.09 5.23 -17.18
CA THR A 214 -7.81 6.56 -17.74
C THR A 214 -8.98 6.92 -18.64
N GLY A 215 -9.85 7.82 -18.17
CA GLY A 215 -11.14 8.07 -18.82
C GLY A 215 -11.97 6.78 -18.88
N ASP A 216 -12.45 6.43 -20.08
CA ASP A 216 -13.25 5.21 -20.30
C ASP A 216 -12.41 3.96 -20.56
N GLN A 217 -11.08 4.10 -20.64
CA GLN A 217 -10.18 2.96 -20.84
C GLN A 217 -9.78 2.35 -19.50
N MET A 218 -9.92 1.04 -19.39
CA MET A 218 -9.43 0.25 -18.27
C MET A 218 -8.38 -0.74 -18.75
N ARG A 219 -7.23 -0.75 -18.10
CA ARG A 219 -6.21 -1.79 -18.27
C ARG A 219 -6.13 -2.61 -17.00
N THR A 220 -5.87 -3.89 -17.17
CA THR A 220 -5.67 -4.82 -16.06
C THR A 220 -4.31 -5.48 -16.17
N GLU A 221 -3.66 -5.73 -15.05
CA GLU A 221 -2.42 -6.50 -15.01
C GLU A 221 -2.43 -7.42 -13.80
N THR A 222 -2.36 -8.72 -14.03
CA THR A 222 -2.12 -9.68 -12.96
C THR A 222 -0.62 -9.85 -12.76
N GLN A 223 -0.21 -9.91 -11.50
CA GLN A 223 1.18 -10.08 -11.10
C GLN A 223 1.29 -11.35 -10.24
N ASP A 224 2.17 -12.27 -10.65
CA ASP A 224 2.52 -13.47 -9.88
C ASP A 224 4.00 -13.40 -9.51
N ILE A 225 4.29 -13.13 -8.24
CA ILE A 225 5.65 -13.00 -7.72
C ILE A 225 6.18 -14.41 -7.43
N VAL A 226 7.08 -14.90 -8.26
CA VAL A 226 7.66 -16.24 -8.17
C VAL A 226 8.79 -16.28 -7.15
N SER A 227 9.67 -15.28 -7.14
CA SER A 227 10.76 -15.12 -6.18
C SER A 227 10.63 -13.81 -5.43
N TYR A 228 10.91 -13.84 -4.14
CA TYR A 228 11.04 -12.65 -3.30
C TYR A 228 12.14 -12.90 -2.29
N LYS A 229 13.13 -12.03 -2.22
CA LYS A 229 14.28 -12.17 -1.35
C LYS A 229 14.60 -10.85 -0.68
N PHE A 230 14.95 -10.90 0.59
CA PHE A 230 15.55 -9.80 1.31
C PHE A 230 17.07 -9.96 1.22
N GLU A 231 17.70 -9.27 0.28
CA GLU A 231 19.12 -9.38 -0.02
C GLU A 231 19.71 -7.99 -0.35
N PRO A 232 21.02 -7.78 -0.19
CA PRO A 232 21.66 -6.55 -0.62
C PRO A 232 21.47 -6.31 -2.11
N VAL A 233 21.01 -5.10 -2.46
CA VAL A 233 20.85 -4.64 -3.85
C VAL A 233 21.87 -3.54 -4.13
N PRO A 234 22.64 -3.62 -5.22
CA PRO A 234 23.58 -2.57 -5.61
C PRO A 234 22.88 -1.22 -5.82
N ALA A 235 23.42 -0.15 -5.25
CA ALA A 235 22.80 1.16 -5.26
C ALA A 235 22.69 1.79 -6.67
N ASP A 236 23.54 1.40 -7.59
CA ASP A 236 23.53 1.85 -8.98
C ASP A 236 22.34 1.33 -9.78
N LEU A 237 21.70 0.23 -9.34
CA LEU A 237 20.44 -0.25 -9.93
C LEU A 237 19.29 0.74 -9.79
N PHE A 238 19.32 1.60 -8.78
CA PHE A 238 18.28 2.60 -8.56
C PHE A 238 18.51 3.89 -9.35
N SER A 239 19.70 4.09 -9.91
CA SER A 239 20.05 5.30 -10.65
C SER A 239 19.68 5.18 -12.13
N PRO A 240 19.36 6.30 -12.81
CA PRO A 240 19.18 6.28 -14.26
C PRO A 240 20.46 5.75 -14.93
N PRO A 241 20.33 4.88 -15.96
CA PRO A 241 21.45 4.40 -16.74
C PRO A 241 22.21 5.57 -17.41
N ARG A 242 23.52 5.43 -17.56
CA ARG A 242 24.40 6.44 -18.19
C ARG A 242 24.48 6.20 -19.69
#